data_59406d3058bd1af6bc2f6cc86d2fee63
#
_entry.id   59406d3058bd1af6bc2f6cc86d2fee63
#
_cell.length_a   1.000
_cell.length_b   1.000
_cell.length_c   1.000
_cell.angle_alpha   90.00
_cell.angle_beta   90.00
_cell.angle_gamma   90.00
#
_symmetry.space_group_name_H-M   'P 1'
#
loop_
_entity.id
_entity.type
_entity.pdbx_description
1 polymer ?
#
loop_
_entity_poly.entity_id
_entity_poly.type
_entity_poly.pdbx_seq_one_letter_code
_entity_poly.pdbx_strand_id
1 'polypeptide(L)'
;MPCNKQEELASEIQRLLQLLHMNTSIYNIETRIGTDNKAYIMEVSPRGGGNRLSEMLRYATNTDLIKNAVRAAVGETISKIEPCIYNGYWSEVILHADQTGIFKEISIKQNIKENHIIEIDLWVQPGDLIHSFNGANDAIGTLVVKFNNEQQQYDMMSCINSWVKIITE
;
A
#
# COMPACT_ATOMS: atom_id res chain seq x y z
N MET A 1 9.24 -3.83 12.49
CA MET A 1 8.83 -3.79 13.92
C MET A 1 9.38 -5.02 14.63
N PRO A 2 10.00 -4.91 15.82
CA PRO A 2 10.49 -6.06 16.60
C PRO A 2 9.37 -7.03 16.99
N CYS A 3 9.64 -8.34 17.02
CA CYS A 3 8.60 -9.36 17.27
C CYS A 3 7.83 -9.15 18.60
N ASN A 4 8.53 -8.80 19.68
CA ASN A 4 7.90 -8.51 20.96
C ASN A 4 6.91 -7.32 20.91
N LYS A 5 7.15 -6.35 20.04
CA LYS A 5 6.24 -5.22 19.82
C LYS A 5 5.05 -5.60 18.94
N GLN A 6 5.22 -6.56 18.06
CA GLN A 6 4.09 -7.11 17.28
C GLN A 6 3.11 -7.84 18.20
N GLU A 7 3.60 -8.63 19.15
CA GLU A 7 2.76 -9.35 20.12
C GLU A 7 2.03 -8.39 21.08
N GLU A 8 2.75 -7.38 21.58
CA GLU A 8 2.17 -6.31 22.43
C GLU A 8 1.02 -5.61 21.69
N LEU A 9 1.26 -5.18 20.44
CA LEU A 9 0.24 -4.54 19.61
C LEU A 9 -0.94 -5.46 19.30
N ALA A 10 -0.67 -6.71 18.92
CA ALA A 10 -1.72 -7.67 18.61
C ALA A 10 -2.68 -7.86 19.79
N SER A 11 -2.13 -7.96 21.01
CA SER A 11 -2.92 -8.09 22.23
C SER A 11 -3.77 -6.85 22.51
N GLU A 12 -3.19 -5.64 22.36
CA GLU A 12 -3.91 -4.39 22.56
C GLU A 12 -4.98 -4.14 21.50
N ILE A 13 -4.69 -4.46 20.23
CA ILE A 13 -5.68 -4.41 19.14
C ILE A 13 -6.85 -5.34 19.44
N GLN A 14 -6.57 -6.58 19.82
CA GLN A 14 -7.62 -7.54 20.15
C GLN A 14 -8.47 -7.06 21.31
N ARG A 15 -7.85 -6.54 22.36
CA ARG A 15 -8.55 -5.97 23.53
C ARG A 15 -9.44 -4.79 23.11
N LEU A 16 -8.92 -3.87 22.29
CA LEU A 16 -9.67 -2.71 21.79
C LEU A 16 -10.90 -3.14 20.97
N LEU A 17 -10.72 -4.05 20.02
CA LEU A 17 -11.81 -4.54 19.18
C LEU A 17 -12.89 -5.26 19.99
N GLN A 18 -12.51 -6.02 21.02
CA GLN A 18 -13.47 -6.65 21.96
C GLN A 18 -14.25 -5.62 22.76
N LEU A 19 -13.59 -4.59 23.30
CA LEU A 19 -14.24 -3.51 24.07
C LEU A 19 -15.24 -2.71 23.21
N LEU A 20 -14.94 -2.55 21.93
CA LEU A 20 -15.82 -1.86 20.98
C LEU A 20 -16.88 -2.77 20.37
N HIS A 21 -16.96 -4.03 20.81
CA HIS A 21 -17.86 -5.04 20.24
C HIS A 21 -17.74 -5.18 18.71
N MET A 22 -16.53 -5.01 18.18
CA MET A 22 -16.26 -5.14 16.75
C MET A 22 -16.28 -6.59 16.31
N ASN A 23 -16.91 -6.84 15.17
CA ASN A 23 -17.00 -8.18 14.58
C ASN A 23 -15.81 -8.45 13.64
N THR A 24 -15.75 -9.69 13.14
CA THR A 24 -14.78 -10.08 12.09
C THR A 24 -14.92 -9.17 10.88
N SER A 25 -13.86 -8.49 10.54
CA SER A 25 -13.78 -7.57 9.40
C SER A 25 -12.33 -7.35 8.99
N ILE A 26 -12.11 -6.50 7.99
CA ILE A 26 -10.80 -5.96 7.65
C ILE A 26 -10.64 -4.63 8.39
N TYR A 27 -9.50 -4.45 9.04
CA TYR A 27 -9.16 -3.22 9.73
C TYR A 27 -7.82 -2.69 9.23
N ASN A 28 -7.78 -1.42 8.90
CA ASN A 28 -6.54 -0.67 8.73
C ASN A 28 -6.21 0.00 10.07
N ILE A 29 -5.04 -0.33 10.63
CA ILE A 29 -4.66 0.14 11.95
C ILE A 29 -3.31 0.83 11.86
N GLU A 30 -3.30 2.14 12.11
CA GLU A 30 -2.07 2.90 12.21
C GLU A 30 -1.49 2.76 13.62
N THR A 31 -0.20 2.45 13.69
CA THR A 31 0.50 2.24 14.96
C THR A 31 1.85 2.95 14.95
N ARG A 32 2.31 3.34 16.14
CA ARG A 32 3.64 3.93 16.32
C ARG A 32 4.33 3.39 17.56
N ILE A 33 5.66 3.33 17.49
CA ILE A 33 6.49 3.08 18.68
C ILE A 33 6.96 4.45 19.19
N GLY A 34 6.61 4.77 20.41
CA GLY A 34 7.01 6.00 21.07
C GLY A 34 8.48 5.98 21.51
N THR A 35 8.99 7.14 21.91
CA THR A 35 10.35 7.29 22.46
C THR A 35 10.55 6.54 23.77
N ASP A 36 9.47 6.23 24.47
CA ASP A 36 9.44 5.37 25.67
C ASP A 36 9.45 3.87 25.35
N ASN A 37 9.65 3.52 24.06
CA ASN A 37 9.65 2.16 23.54
C ASN A 37 8.33 1.41 23.75
N LYS A 38 7.18 2.11 23.91
CA LYS A 38 5.85 1.51 23.92
C LYS A 38 5.21 1.57 22.54
N ALA A 39 4.35 0.61 22.26
CA ALA A 39 3.56 0.58 21.03
C ALA A 39 2.21 1.29 21.28
N TYR A 40 1.83 2.15 20.35
CA TYR A 40 0.61 2.94 20.41
C TYR A 40 -0.25 2.68 19.18
N ILE A 41 -1.56 2.52 19.39
CA ILE A 41 -2.56 2.54 18.33
C ILE A 41 -2.94 4.00 18.10
N MET A 42 -2.79 4.48 16.87
CA MET A 42 -3.09 5.86 16.49
C MET A 42 -4.48 5.96 15.86
N GLU A 43 -4.82 5.02 14.98
CA GLU A 43 -6.10 4.98 14.28
C GLU A 43 -6.53 3.53 14.05
N VAL A 44 -7.83 3.28 14.09
CA VAL A 44 -8.46 2.02 13.69
C VAL A 44 -9.61 2.34 12.74
N SER A 45 -9.49 1.93 11.50
CA SER A 45 -10.52 2.09 10.47
C SER A 45 -11.05 0.71 10.05
N PRO A 46 -12.37 0.45 10.06
CA PRO A 46 -12.96 -0.84 9.67
C PRO A 46 -13.04 -0.99 8.14
N ARG A 47 -11.91 -0.87 7.46
CA ARG A 47 -11.74 -0.98 6.01
C ARG A 47 -10.32 -1.41 5.68
N GLY A 48 -10.08 -1.74 4.42
CA GLY A 48 -8.73 -1.92 3.89
C GLY A 48 -7.91 -0.62 3.93
N GLY A 49 -6.60 -0.75 3.80
CA GLY A 49 -5.68 0.38 3.68
C GLY A 49 -6.01 1.25 2.46
N GLY A 50 -5.55 2.51 2.50
CA GLY A 50 -5.69 3.46 1.39
C GLY A 50 -4.84 3.09 0.18
N ASN A 51 -5.00 3.88 -0.88
CA ASN A 51 -4.38 3.64 -2.19
C ASN A 51 -4.70 2.23 -2.69
N ARG A 52 -3.71 1.44 -3.07
CA ARG A 52 -3.90 0.06 -3.55
C ARG A 52 -3.20 -0.98 -2.65
N LEU A 53 -3.11 -0.69 -1.36
CA LEU A 53 -2.44 -1.56 -0.39
C LEU A 53 -3.02 -2.98 -0.39
N SER A 54 -4.35 -3.12 -0.51
CA SER A 54 -5.01 -4.44 -0.53
C SER A 54 -4.64 -5.25 -1.78
N GLU A 55 -4.47 -4.61 -2.93
CA GLU A 55 -4.01 -5.23 -4.17
C GLU A 55 -2.55 -5.66 -4.06
N MET A 56 -1.69 -4.79 -3.54
CA MET A 56 -0.29 -5.14 -3.29
C MET A 56 -0.18 -6.32 -2.32
N LEU A 57 -0.96 -6.33 -1.24
CA LEU A 57 -1.00 -7.44 -0.29
C LEU A 57 -1.47 -8.75 -0.94
N ARG A 58 -2.40 -8.69 -1.90
CA ARG A 58 -2.80 -9.88 -2.67
C ARG A 58 -1.61 -10.47 -3.43
N TYR A 59 -0.78 -9.64 -4.07
CA TYR A 59 0.43 -10.12 -4.74
C TYR A 59 1.47 -10.67 -3.76
N ALA A 60 1.65 -9.99 -2.63
CA ALA A 60 2.66 -10.36 -1.63
C ALA A 60 2.29 -11.61 -0.82
N THR A 61 1.00 -11.86 -0.57
CA THR A 61 0.52 -12.89 0.35
C THR A 61 -0.39 -13.94 -0.29
N ASN A 62 -0.78 -13.74 -1.55
CA ASN A 62 -1.81 -14.53 -2.24
C ASN A 62 -3.20 -14.54 -1.53
N THR A 63 -3.45 -13.56 -0.66
CA THR A 63 -4.72 -13.40 0.04
C THR A 63 -5.49 -12.22 -0.54
N ASP A 64 -6.64 -12.48 -1.15
CA ASP A 64 -7.50 -11.44 -1.73
C ASP A 64 -8.46 -10.86 -0.68
N LEU A 65 -8.00 -9.81 0.00
CA LEU A 65 -8.79 -9.13 1.03
C LEU A 65 -10.01 -8.41 0.45
N ILE A 66 -9.92 -7.87 -0.77
CA ILE A 66 -11.03 -7.17 -1.44
C ILE A 66 -12.15 -8.15 -1.73
N LYS A 67 -11.82 -9.29 -2.34
CA LYS A 67 -12.79 -10.35 -2.62
C LYS A 67 -13.47 -10.85 -1.34
N ASN A 68 -12.70 -11.04 -0.27
CA ASN A 68 -13.25 -11.46 1.02
C ASN A 68 -14.15 -10.38 1.63
N ALA A 69 -13.83 -9.09 1.50
CA ALA A 69 -14.68 -8.01 1.95
C ALA A 69 -16.03 -7.98 1.19
N VAL A 70 -15.99 -8.14 -0.14
CA VAL A 70 -17.20 -8.20 -0.96
C VAL A 70 -18.07 -9.41 -0.57
N ARG A 71 -17.47 -10.60 -0.42
CA ARG A 71 -18.18 -11.81 0.02
C ARG A 71 -18.84 -11.61 1.38
N ALA A 72 -18.12 -11.06 2.34
CA ALA A 72 -18.68 -10.78 3.66
C ALA A 72 -19.87 -9.79 3.59
N ALA A 73 -19.76 -8.75 2.75
CA ALA A 73 -20.81 -7.74 2.60
C ALA A 73 -22.11 -8.31 2.00
N VAL A 74 -22.01 -9.33 1.14
CA VAL A 74 -23.20 -10.00 0.55
C VAL A 74 -23.63 -11.27 1.31
N GLY A 75 -23.03 -11.54 2.47
CA GLY A 75 -23.37 -12.69 3.31
C GLY A 75 -22.82 -14.05 2.83
N GLU A 76 -21.87 -14.05 1.91
CA GLU A 76 -21.19 -15.26 1.46
C GLU A 76 -20.07 -15.67 2.43
N THR A 77 -19.71 -16.95 2.38
CA THR A 77 -18.57 -17.47 3.16
C THR A 77 -17.26 -16.89 2.64
N ILE A 78 -16.50 -16.26 3.54
CA ILE A 78 -15.15 -15.78 3.24
C ILE A 78 -14.17 -16.96 3.15
N SER A 79 -13.12 -16.79 2.35
CA SER A 79 -12.01 -17.73 2.31
C SER A 79 -11.27 -17.74 3.65
N LYS A 80 -10.79 -18.90 4.09
CA LYS A 80 -9.93 -18.97 5.27
C LYS A 80 -8.68 -18.14 5.04
N ILE A 81 -8.36 -17.24 5.98
CA ILE A 81 -7.17 -16.43 5.97
C ILE A 81 -6.17 -17.08 6.93
N GLU A 82 -5.10 -17.62 6.37
CA GLU A 82 -3.99 -18.15 7.16
C GLU A 82 -2.98 -17.02 7.46
N PRO A 83 -2.12 -17.18 8.48
CA PRO A 83 -1.02 -16.26 8.72
C PRO A 83 -0.21 -16.05 7.46
N CYS A 84 -0.03 -14.79 7.07
CA CYS A 84 0.59 -14.46 5.79
C CYS A 84 2.07 -14.83 5.75
N ILE A 85 2.45 -15.58 4.73
CA ILE A 85 3.85 -15.73 4.32
C ILE A 85 4.06 -14.76 3.15
N TYR A 86 4.88 -13.75 3.37
CA TYR A 86 5.20 -12.78 2.32
C TYR A 86 6.11 -13.39 1.26
N ASN A 87 5.71 -13.28 0.01
CA ASN A 87 6.49 -13.74 -1.14
C ASN A 87 7.27 -12.57 -1.76
N GLY A 88 8.46 -12.32 -1.25
CA GLY A 88 9.35 -11.27 -1.74
C GLY A 88 9.18 -9.93 -1.02
N TYR A 89 9.77 -8.90 -1.61
CA TYR A 89 9.80 -7.53 -1.10
C TYR A 89 8.98 -6.65 -2.03
N TRP A 90 8.07 -5.85 -1.48
CA TRP A 90 7.08 -5.14 -2.25
C TRP A 90 6.99 -3.68 -1.82
N SER A 91 6.73 -2.80 -2.77
CA SER A 91 6.37 -1.42 -2.51
C SER A 91 5.22 -0.99 -3.39
N GLU A 92 4.34 -0.19 -2.82
CA GLU A 92 3.41 0.63 -3.56
C GLU A 92 4.02 2.03 -3.72
N VAL A 93 4.01 2.55 -4.94
CA VAL A 93 4.48 3.89 -5.26
C VAL A 93 3.29 4.73 -5.68
N ILE A 94 3.04 5.82 -4.98
CA ILE A 94 2.03 6.81 -5.35
C ILE A 94 2.66 7.77 -6.35
N LEU A 95 2.07 7.86 -7.52
CA LEU A 95 2.54 8.73 -8.59
C LEU A 95 1.95 10.13 -8.43
N HIS A 96 2.80 11.13 -8.53
CA HIS A 96 2.42 12.54 -8.52
C HIS A 96 3.38 13.35 -9.39
N ALA A 97 2.93 14.52 -9.86
CA ALA A 97 3.75 15.43 -10.64
C ALA A 97 4.51 16.42 -9.75
N ASP A 98 5.74 16.76 -10.14
CA ASP A 98 6.53 17.81 -9.49
C ASP A 98 6.09 19.21 -9.93
N GLN A 99 5.47 19.32 -11.11
CA GLN A 99 5.00 20.56 -11.70
C GLN A 99 3.60 20.42 -12.30
N THR A 100 2.82 21.48 -12.21
CA THR A 100 1.53 21.57 -12.90
C THR A 100 1.75 21.63 -14.41
N GLY A 101 0.98 20.89 -15.18
CA GLY A 101 1.06 20.86 -16.65
C GLY A 101 0.09 19.87 -17.27
N ILE A 102 0.14 19.74 -18.58
CA ILE A 102 -0.66 18.74 -19.30
C ILE A 102 0.07 17.40 -19.27
N PHE A 103 -0.57 16.38 -18.72
CA PHE A 103 0.00 15.03 -18.63
C PHE A 103 0.22 14.46 -20.04
N LYS A 104 1.42 13.95 -20.27
CA LYS A 104 1.79 13.30 -21.52
C LYS A 104 1.94 11.80 -21.33
N GLU A 105 2.84 11.39 -20.47
CA GLU A 105 3.12 9.99 -20.20
C GLU A 105 3.88 9.79 -18.87
N ILE A 106 3.93 8.53 -18.43
CA ILE A 106 4.88 8.08 -17.41
C ILE A 106 6.09 7.44 -18.10
N SER A 107 7.28 7.91 -17.77
CA SER A 107 8.54 7.34 -18.24
C SER A 107 9.16 6.47 -17.14
N ILE A 108 9.33 5.18 -17.41
CA ILE A 108 9.99 4.22 -16.51
C ILE A 108 11.16 3.59 -17.25
N LYS A 109 12.33 3.49 -16.60
CA LYS A 109 13.48 2.79 -17.20
C LYS A 109 13.09 1.37 -17.60
N GLN A 110 13.39 0.99 -18.85
CA GLN A 110 12.92 -0.26 -19.46
C GLN A 110 13.27 -1.51 -18.64
N ASN A 111 14.50 -1.62 -18.17
CA ASN A 111 14.96 -2.73 -17.35
C ASN A 111 14.18 -2.86 -16.02
N ILE A 112 13.74 -1.74 -15.44
CA ILE A 112 12.95 -1.73 -14.21
C ILE A 112 11.50 -2.08 -14.54
N LYS A 113 10.97 -1.54 -15.62
CA LYS A 113 9.61 -1.83 -16.06
C LYS A 113 9.39 -3.34 -16.29
N GLU A 114 10.36 -4.00 -16.93
CA GLU A 114 10.26 -5.43 -17.26
C GLU A 114 10.49 -6.36 -16.07
N ASN A 115 11.35 -5.99 -15.11
CA ASN A 115 11.80 -6.91 -14.09
C ASN A 115 11.18 -6.65 -12.69
N HIS A 116 10.64 -5.46 -12.47
CA HIS A 116 10.19 -5.04 -11.15
C HIS A 116 8.76 -4.53 -11.10
N ILE A 117 8.24 -3.92 -12.17
CA ILE A 117 6.88 -3.39 -12.18
C ILE A 117 5.88 -4.52 -12.41
N ILE A 118 5.01 -4.74 -11.44
CA ILE A 118 3.96 -5.76 -11.50
C ILE A 118 2.67 -5.16 -12.03
N GLU A 119 2.37 -3.92 -11.64
CA GLU A 119 1.15 -3.24 -12.06
C GLU A 119 1.38 -1.73 -12.15
N ILE A 120 0.76 -1.11 -13.14
CA ILE A 120 0.67 0.34 -13.32
C ILE A 120 -0.81 0.67 -13.39
N ASP A 121 -1.28 1.52 -12.49
CA ASP A 121 -2.64 2.04 -12.50
C ASP A 121 -2.60 3.57 -12.58
N LEU A 122 -2.94 4.10 -13.75
CA LEU A 122 -3.00 5.55 -13.99
C LEU A 122 -4.46 6.01 -13.94
N TRP A 123 -4.70 7.10 -13.24
CA TRP A 123 -6.03 7.72 -13.09
C TRP A 123 -6.22 8.91 -14.03
N VAL A 124 -5.19 9.19 -14.82
CA VAL A 124 -5.14 10.28 -15.81
C VAL A 124 -4.79 9.73 -17.19
N GLN A 125 -5.16 10.46 -18.22
CA GLN A 125 -4.83 10.13 -19.61
C GLN A 125 -4.06 11.29 -20.26
N PRO A 126 -3.30 11.04 -21.35
CA PRO A 126 -2.62 12.11 -22.09
C PRO A 126 -3.61 13.20 -22.48
N GLY A 127 -3.24 14.46 -22.18
CA GLY A 127 -4.08 15.63 -22.39
C GLY A 127 -4.78 16.16 -21.12
N ASP A 128 -4.80 15.41 -20.03
CA ASP A 128 -5.38 15.88 -18.76
C ASP A 128 -4.47 16.90 -18.08
N LEU A 129 -5.08 17.93 -17.48
CA LEU A 129 -4.39 18.85 -16.61
C LEU A 129 -4.11 18.15 -15.27
N ILE A 130 -2.85 18.09 -14.89
CA ILE A 130 -2.42 17.58 -13.58
C ILE A 130 -1.75 18.69 -12.78
N HIS A 131 -1.84 18.61 -11.46
CA HIS A 131 -1.27 19.61 -10.55
C HIS A 131 -0.01 19.09 -9.89
N SER A 132 0.90 20.00 -9.55
CA SER A 132 2.02 19.67 -8.66
C SER A 132 1.50 19.15 -7.33
N PHE A 133 2.22 18.20 -6.75
CA PHE A 133 1.81 17.57 -5.50
C PHE A 133 1.69 18.59 -4.35
N ASN A 134 0.49 18.67 -3.79
CA ASN A 134 0.17 19.46 -2.61
C ASN A 134 -0.63 18.65 -1.57
N GLY A 135 -1.07 17.45 -1.93
CA GLY A 135 -1.79 16.56 -1.06
C GLY A 135 -2.27 15.28 -1.76
N ALA A 136 -2.93 14.40 -1.05
CA ALA A 136 -3.34 13.08 -1.57
C ALA A 136 -4.25 13.16 -2.82
N ASN A 137 -4.98 14.26 -2.99
CA ASN A 137 -5.87 14.46 -4.14
C ASN A 137 -5.12 14.76 -5.46
N ASP A 138 -3.82 15.09 -5.38
CA ASP A 138 -2.97 15.35 -6.55
C ASP A 138 -2.25 14.08 -7.03
N ALA A 139 -2.54 12.93 -6.45
CA ALA A 139 -2.06 11.65 -6.94
C ALA A 139 -2.69 11.32 -8.29
N ILE A 140 -1.87 10.84 -9.23
CA ILE A 140 -2.29 10.53 -10.61
C ILE A 140 -2.27 9.05 -10.94
N GLY A 141 -1.91 8.22 -9.98
CA GLY A 141 -1.86 6.78 -10.14
C GLY A 141 -0.94 6.10 -9.13
N THR A 142 -0.76 4.79 -9.31
CA THR A 142 0.11 3.97 -8.47
C THR A 142 0.91 2.97 -9.29
N LEU A 143 2.07 2.55 -8.73
CA LEU A 143 2.82 1.38 -9.20
C LEU A 143 2.88 0.34 -8.09
N VAL A 144 2.75 -0.92 -8.45
CA VAL A 144 3.11 -2.05 -7.59
C VAL A 144 4.46 -2.59 -8.05
N VAL A 145 5.43 -2.59 -7.17
CA VAL A 145 6.83 -2.92 -7.46
C VAL A 145 7.27 -4.09 -6.61
N LYS A 146 7.93 -5.08 -7.23
CA LYS A 146 8.52 -6.24 -6.57
C LYS A 146 10.04 -6.20 -6.64
N PHE A 147 10.70 -6.55 -5.53
CA PHE A 147 12.16 -6.59 -5.42
C PHE A 147 12.63 -7.98 -5.03
N ASN A 148 13.89 -8.28 -5.34
CA ASN A 148 14.49 -9.59 -5.05
C ASN A 148 14.93 -9.72 -3.58
N ASN A 149 15.28 -8.59 -2.94
CA ASN A 149 15.72 -8.53 -1.56
C ASN A 149 15.51 -7.14 -0.96
N GLU A 150 15.66 -7.01 0.36
CA GLU A 150 15.47 -5.77 1.12
C GLU A 150 16.45 -4.66 0.70
N GLN A 151 17.70 -5.01 0.43
CA GLN A 151 18.70 -4.01 0.01
C GLN A 151 18.33 -3.39 -1.34
N GLN A 152 17.90 -4.21 -2.30
CA GLN A 152 17.44 -3.72 -3.61
C GLN A 152 16.21 -2.82 -3.47
N GLN A 153 15.25 -3.19 -2.60
CA GLN A 153 14.09 -2.36 -2.30
C GLN A 153 14.54 -1.00 -1.76
N TYR A 154 15.41 -0.98 -0.75
CA TYR A 154 15.92 0.26 -0.16
C TYR A 154 16.63 1.13 -1.19
N ASP A 155 17.57 0.55 -1.95
CA ASP A 155 18.39 1.28 -2.94
C ASP A 155 17.51 1.89 -4.05
N MET A 156 16.60 1.11 -4.62
CA MET A 156 15.73 1.57 -5.70
C MET A 156 14.72 2.60 -5.21
N MET A 157 14.13 2.42 -4.03
CA MET A 157 13.15 3.37 -3.49
C MET A 157 13.83 4.68 -3.06
N SER A 158 15.06 4.65 -2.57
CA SER A 158 15.83 5.84 -2.21
C SER A 158 16.16 6.74 -3.42
N CYS A 159 16.17 6.18 -4.62
CA CYS A 159 16.46 6.92 -5.85
C CYS A 159 15.32 6.84 -6.89
N ILE A 160 14.07 6.79 -6.43
CA ILE A 160 12.90 6.57 -7.27
C ILE A 160 12.82 7.53 -8.46
N ASN A 161 13.11 8.81 -8.27
CA ASN A 161 13.10 9.83 -9.32
C ASN A 161 14.18 9.59 -10.42
N SER A 162 15.10 8.66 -10.20
CA SER A 162 16.09 8.28 -11.20
C SER A 162 15.55 7.31 -12.25
N TRP A 163 14.44 6.61 -11.96
CA TRP A 163 13.93 5.55 -12.82
C TRP A 163 12.43 5.66 -13.16
N VAL A 164 11.66 6.49 -12.44
CA VAL A 164 10.29 6.88 -12.82
C VAL A 164 10.17 8.39 -12.91
N LYS A 165 9.50 8.90 -13.94
CA LYS A 165 9.22 10.32 -14.15
C LYS A 165 7.85 10.51 -14.76
N ILE A 166 7.17 11.54 -14.33
CA ILE A 166 5.95 12.06 -14.94
C ILE A 166 6.35 13.10 -15.96
N ILE A 167 5.92 12.94 -17.19
CA ILE A 167 6.22 13.87 -18.30
C ILE A 167 4.99 14.73 -18.55
N THR A 168 5.20 16.06 -18.49
CA THR A 168 4.19 17.08 -18.77
C THR A 168 4.66 17.99 -19.91
N GLU A 169 3.71 18.67 -20.55
CA GLU A 169 3.93 19.78 -21.49
C GLU A 169 3.58 21.11 -20.85
#